data_b48af02bd69da4aa5a13ca911d1f3176
#
_entry.id   b48af02bd69da4aa5a13ca911d1f3176
#
_cell.length_a   1.000
_cell.length_b   1.000
_cell.length_c   1.000
_cell.angle_alpha   90.00
_cell.angle_beta   90.00
_cell.angle_gamma   90.00
#
_symmetry.space_group_name_H-M   'P 1'
#
loop_
_entity.id
_entity.type
_entity.pdbx_description
1 polymer ?
#
loop_
_entity_poly.entity_id
_entity_poly.type
_entity_poly.pdbx_seq_one_letter_code
_entity_poly.pdbx_strand_id
1 'polypeptide(L)'
;YLAIFMAMSMATATAPVTALADDATTGTGAESGTETGESGSGETGSTGKTGGTTEPDTSAKNEGVKSIIELNTAITDAGETETTIKLAADITGDVVIPEDANITIVLNGKKITNSVGHTIMNNGTLTIKGEGTVDNITHGKAALYNKGTVTLNGGTFDRTQENGQSDSSSGDNSYYTIKNVGKMTINEGVNVLTAE
;
A
#
# COMPACT_ATOMS: atom_id res chain seq x y z
N TYR A 1 24.91 -4.83 -32.14
CA TYR A 1 23.51 -4.45 -31.90
C TYR A 1 23.50 -3.28 -30.95
N LEU A 2 23.02 -2.14 -31.44
CA LEU A 2 23.04 -0.84 -30.78
C LEU A 2 21.78 -0.70 -29.93
N ALA A 3 21.90 -0.62 -28.61
CA ALA A 3 20.78 -0.35 -27.70
C ALA A 3 20.55 1.17 -27.64
N ILE A 4 19.41 1.61 -28.11
CA ILE A 4 18.97 3.01 -28.02
C ILE A 4 18.24 3.16 -26.67
N PHE A 5 18.88 3.88 -25.76
CA PHE A 5 18.24 4.37 -24.52
C PHE A 5 17.40 5.60 -24.86
N MET A 6 16.08 5.47 -24.77
CA MET A 6 15.17 6.59 -24.89
C MET A 6 14.85 7.11 -23.47
N ALA A 7 15.51 8.17 -23.06
CA ALA A 7 15.20 8.89 -21.83
C ALA A 7 13.93 9.69 -22.03
N MET A 8 12.86 9.30 -21.32
CA MET A 8 11.60 10.04 -21.29
C MET A 8 11.65 11.04 -20.13
N SER A 9 11.90 12.30 -20.48
CA SER A 9 11.88 13.42 -19.54
C SER A 9 10.45 13.76 -19.18
N MET A 10 10.05 13.58 -17.91
CA MET A 10 8.79 14.09 -17.37
C MET A 10 8.97 15.54 -16.94
N ALA A 11 8.31 16.45 -17.66
CA ALA A 11 8.19 17.84 -17.26
C ALA A 11 7.11 17.95 -16.17
N THR A 12 7.51 18.35 -14.96
CA THR A 12 6.60 18.72 -13.88
C THR A 12 6.10 20.16 -14.11
N ALA A 13 4.84 20.30 -14.43
CA ALA A 13 4.17 21.62 -14.47
C ALA A 13 3.70 21.96 -13.05
N THR A 14 4.39 22.91 -12.41
CA THR A 14 3.92 23.56 -11.18
C THR A 14 2.99 24.72 -11.56
N ALA A 15 1.72 24.61 -11.18
CA ALA A 15 0.77 25.72 -11.28
C ALA A 15 0.89 26.60 -10.00
N PRO A 16 0.90 27.94 -10.13
CA PRO A 16 0.91 28.82 -8.98
C PRO A 16 -0.50 28.91 -8.37
N VAL A 17 -0.58 28.68 -7.05
CA VAL A 17 -1.76 28.97 -6.25
C VAL A 17 -1.74 30.45 -5.90
N THR A 18 -2.67 31.23 -6.46
CA THR A 18 -2.94 32.61 -6.06
C THR A 18 -3.76 32.59 -4.77
N ALA A 19 -3.17 33.12 -3.69
CA ALA A 19 -3.88 33.42 -2.47
C ALA A 19 -4.74 34.67 -2.68
N LEU A 20 -6.06 34.55 -2.48
CA LEU A 20 -6.96 35.68 -2.30
C LEU A 20 -6.96 36.05 -0.81
N ALA A 21 -6.46 37.23 -0.52
CA ALA A 21 -6.66 37.91 0.75
C ALA A 21 -7.99 38.66 0.66
N ASP A 22 -8.87 38.52 1.65
CA ASP A 22 -9.98 39.41 1.89
C ASP A 22 -9.99 39.77 3.37
N ASP A 23 -9.91 40.97 3.56
CA ASP A 23 -9.96 42.16 4.31
C ASP A 23 -11.05 42.22 5.40
N ALA A 24 -10.55 42.70 6.55
CA ALA A 24 -11.12 43.57 7.55
C ALA A 24 -12.48 43.23 8.24
N THR A 25 -12.52 43.23 9.56
CA THR A 25 -13.00 44.38 10.32
C THR A 25 -12.84 44.21 11.84
N THR A 26 -12.15 45.16 12.43
CA THR A 26 -12.23 45.79 13.76
C THR A 26 -13.20 45.24 14.81
N GLY A 27 -12.69 45.08 16.03
CA GLY A 27 -13.46 44.96 17.26
C GLY A 27 -12.56 45.04 18.51
N THR A 28 -12.45 46.22 19.05
CA THR A 28 -11.82 46.64 20.31
C THR A 28 -12.39 45.92 21.54
N GLY A 29 -11.53 45.64 22.53
CA GLY A 29 -11.97 45.30 23.88
C GLY A 29 -10.80 44.95 24.81
N ALA A 30 -10.43 45.91 25.64
CA ALA A 30 -9.36 45.90 26.61
C ALA A 30 -9.69 45.09 27.87
N GLU A 31 -8.66 44.83 28.61
CA GLU A 31 -8.32 44.87 30.05
C GLU A 31 -7.94 43.53 30.64
N SER A 32 -6.70 43.40 31.09
CA SER A 32 -6.12 43.67 32.39
C SER A 32 -6.36 42.55 33.44
N GLY A 33 -5.27 42.02 33.96
CA GLY A 33 -5.24 41.12 35.11
C GLY A 33 -3.84 40.57 35.36
N THR A 34 -3.05 41.36 36.06
CA THR A 34 -1.77 41.07 36.70
C THR A 34 -1.96 40.08 37.87
N GLU A 35 -1.00 39.21 38.13
CA GLU A 35 -0.26 38.98 39.39
C GLU A 35 0.44 37.60 39.36
N THR A 36 1.73 37.58 39.42
CA THR A 36 2.78 37.35 40.42
C THR A 36 2.65 36.11 41.31
N GLY A 37 3.77 35.39 41.40
CA GLY A 37 4.10 34.42 42.45
C GLY A 37 5.09 33.38 41.93
N GLU A 38 6.29 33.61 41.90
CA GLU A 38 7.50 33.43 42.67
C GLU A 38 7.76 32.02 43.23
N SER A 39 8.94 31.52 42.88
CA SER A 39 9.99 30.89 43.65
C SER A 39 9.97 29.40 43.93
N GLY A 40 11.09 28.76 43.58
CA GLY A 40 11.48 27.45 44.12
C GLY A 40 12.59 26.75 43.31
N SER A 41 13.77 27.23 43.48
CA SER A 41 15.13 26.70 43.38
C SER A 41 15.30 25.18 43.61
N GLY A 42 16.21 24.58 42.83
CA GLY A 42 16.80 23.27 43.13
C GLY A 42 17.71 22.76 42.00
N GLU A 43 18.99 23.15 42.07
CA GLU A 43 20.12 22.59 41.31
C GLU A 43 20.28 21.08 41.53
N THR A 44 20.78 20.34 40.58
CA THR A 44 22.15 19.89 40.31
C THR A 44 22.12 18.76 39.31
N GLY A 45 22.71 18.87 38.15
CA GLY A 45 24.00 18.37 37.80
C GLY A 45 24.04 16.93 37.31
N SER A 46 24.28 16.69 36.08
CA SER A 46 25.36 15.83 35.62
C SER A 46 25.32 15.61 34.11
N THR A 47 26.39 15.95 33.49
CA THR A 47 26.82 15.66 32.10
C THR A 47 26.81 14.19 31.81
N GLY A 48 26.21 13.83 30.64
CA GLY A 48 26.30 12.51 30.06
C GLY A 48 25.97 12.58 28.56
N LYS A 49 26.92 13.06 27.78
CA LYS A 49 26.88 13.01 26.32
C LYS A 49 27.14 11.57 25.89
N THR A 50 26.12 10.84 25.49
CA THR A 50 26.29 9.62 24.73
C THR A 50 25.48 9.76 23.45
N GLY A 51 26.19 9.84 22.32
CA GLY A 51 25.60 9.81 20.99
C GLY A 51 24.90 8.47 20.78
N GLY A 52 23.60 8.47 20.89
CA GLY A 52 22.76 7.38 20.46
C GLY A 52 22.48 7.57 18.98
N THR A 53 23.16 6.78 18.15
CA THR A 53 22.71 6.50 16.80
C THR A 53 21.32 5.91 16.96
N THR A 54 20.29 6.67 16.60
CA THR A 54 18.93 6.15 16.47
C THR A 54 18.94 5.20 15.29
N GLU A 55 19.13 3.92 15.56
CA GLU A 55 18.68 2.89 14.64
C GLU A 55 17.17 3.10 14.42
N PRO A 56 16.68 3.01 13.16
CA PRO A 56 15.25 3.12 12.92
C PRO A 56 14.55 2.01 13.72
N ASP A 57 13.61 2.41 14.53
CA ASP A 57 12.78 1.51 15.34
C ASP A 57 12.08 0.48 14.45
N THR A 58 12.63 -0.73 14.42
CA THR A 58 12.07 -1.86 13.69
C THR A 58 10.86 -2.49 14.42
N SER A 59 10.45 -1.94 15.56
CA SER A 59 9.34 -2.44 16.37
C SER A 59 7.96 -2.27 15.70
N ALA A 60 7.80 -1.29 14.81
CA ALA A 60 6.55 -1.08 14.07
C ALA A 60 6.26 -2.17 13.01
N LYS A 61 7.25 -2.95 12.63
CA LYS A 61 7.10 -4.02 11.62
C LYS A 61 6.38 -5.29 12.11
N ASN A 62 6.11 -5.43 13.40
CA ASN A 62 5.49 -6.62 13.99
C ASN A 62 3.96 -6.56 14.08
N GLU A 63 3.34 -5.37 14.00
CA GLU A 63 1.89 -5.23 14.14
C GLU A 63 1.12 -5.54 12.85
N GLY A 64 1.78 -5.53 11.71
CA GLY A 64 1.19 -5.73 10.40
C GLY A 64 0.40 -4.51 9.91
N VAL A 65 0.06 -4.50 8.60
CA VAL A 65 -0.66 -3.40 7.95
C VAL A 65 -2.17 -3.56 8.11
N LYS A 66 -2.88 -2.46 8.31
CA LYS A 66 -4.31 -2.42 8.62
C LYS A 66 -5.14 -1.68 7.56
N SER A 67 -4.50 -1.06 6.57
CA SER A 67 -5.16 -0.31 5.52
C SER A 67 -4.45 -0.43 4.18
N ILE A 68 -5.16 -0.08 3.10
CA ILE A 68 -4.57 -0.04 1.75
C ILE A 68 -3.44 0.99 1.64
N ILE A 69 -3.55 2.10 2.38
CA ILE A 69 -2.51 3.14 2.40
C ILE A 69 -1.23 2.58 3.04
N GLU A 70 -1.35 1.92 4.20
CA GLU A 70 -0.20 1.29 4.87
C GLU A 70 0.42 0.19 4.01
N LEU A 71 -0.40 -0.64 3.34
CA LEU A 71 0.09 -1.70 2.47
C LEU A 71 0.86 -1.11 1.28
N ASN A 72 0.28 -0.15 0.57
CA ASN A 72 0.93 0.47 -0.59
C ASN A 72 2.16 1.30 -0.20
N THR A 73 2.15 1.95 0.96
CA THR A 73 3.33 2.62 1.52
C THR A 73 4.44 1.61 1.79
N ALA A 74 4.14 0.49 2.47
CA ALA A 74 5.13 -0.54 2.76
C ALA A 74 5.72 -1.17 1.47
N ILE A 75 4.90 -1.34 0.42
CA ILE A 75 5.37 -1.81 -0.90
C ILE A 75 6.31 -0.77 -1.53
N THR A 76 5.96 0.52 -1.47
CA THR A 76 6.76 1.60 -2.04
C THR A 76 8.10 1.75 -1.30
N ASP A 77 8.06 1.71 0.04
CA ASP A 77 9.25 1.85 0.89
C ASP A 77 10.21 0.67 0.78
N ALA A 78 9.69 -0.50 0.39
CA ALA A 78 10.50 -1.68 0.14
C ALA A 78 11.48 -1.48 -1.04
N GLY A 79 11.06 -0.76 -2.08
CA GLY A 79 11.83 -0.61 -3.30
C GLY A 79 12.22 -1.98 -3.87
N GLU A 80 13.50 -2.19 -4.15
CA GLU A 80 14.07 -3.46 -4.63
C GLU A 80 14.37 -4.47 -3.50
N THR A 81 14.22 -4.06 -2.23
CA THR A 81 14.56 -4.90 -1.08
C THR A 81 13.48 -5.95 -0.86
N GLU A 82 13.88 -7.23 -0.74
CA GLU A 82 12.96 -8.30 -0.35
C GLU A 82 12.28 -7.96 0.99
N THR A 83 10.97 -7.77 0.93
CA THR A 83 10.21 -7.31 2.09
C THR A 83 8.99 -8.18 2.34
N THR A 84 8.82 -8.61 3.59
CA THR A 84 7.63 -9.34 4.03
C THR A 84 6.66 -8.39 4.74
N ILE A 85 5.43 -8.32 4.23
CA ILE A 85 4.34 -7.50 4.75
C ILE A 85 3.23 -8.43 5.25
N LYS A 86 2.87 -8.30 6.53
CA LYS A 86 1.80 -9.09 7.15
C LYS A 86 0.54 -8.25 7.25
N LEU A 87 -0.60 -8.83 6.92
CA LEU A 87 -1.89 -8.16 7.12
C LEU A 87 -2.34 -8.28 8.58
N ALA A 88 -2.88 -7.21 9.13
CA ALA A 88 -3.49 -7.16 10.47
C ALA A 88 -5.00 -6.87 10.43
N ALA A 89 -5.53 -6.43 9.30
CA ALA A 89 -6.96 -6.20 9.06
C ALA A 89 -7.32 -6.59 7.62
N ASP A 90 -8.62 -6.68 7.36
CA ASP A 90 -9.13 -6.75 6.00
C ASP A 90 -8.90 -5.42 5.29
N ILE A 91 -8.52 -5.49 4.02
CA ILE A 91 -8.09 -4.33 3.22
C ILE A 91 -8.95 -4.25 1.97
N THR A 92 -9.38 -3.03 1.62
CA THR A 92 -10.09 -2.77 0.36
C THR A 92 -9.33 -1.74 -0.46
N GLY A 93 -9.04 -2.05 -1.72
CA GLY A 93 -8.42 -1.16 -2.69
C GLY A 93 -7.45 -1.86 -3.64
N ASP A 94 -6.83 -1.07 -4.50
CA ASP A 94 -5.84 -1.55 -5.49
C ASP A 94 -4.50 -1.83 -4.83
N VAL A 95 -3.98 -3.04 -5.01
CA VAL A 95 -2.61 -3.42 -4.63
C VAL A 95 -1.78 -3.55 -5.91
N VAL A 96 -0.74 -2.73 -6.04
CA VAL A 96 0.17 -2.76 -7.18
C VAL A 96 1.59 -3.07 -6.73
N ILE A 97 2.15 -4.17 -7.22
CA ILE A 97 3.56 -4.51 -7.03
C ILE A 97 4.34 -3.94 -8.19
N PRO A 98 5.26 -2.98 -7.97
CA PRO A 98 6.12 -2.40 -9.00
C PRO A 98 7.05 -3.43 -9.65
N GLU A 99 7.58 -3.12 -10.84
CA GLU A 99 8.41 -4.04 -11.63
C GLU A 99 9.66 -4.51 -10.89
N ASP A 100 10.31 -3.62 -10.16
CA ASP A 100 11.56 -3.92 -9.44
C ASP A 100 11.34 -4.41 -7.99
N ALA A 101 10.10 -4.45 -7.52
CA ALA A 101 9.81 -4.83 -6.15
C ALA A 101 9.84 -6.35 -5.93
N ASN A 102 10.31 -6.76 -4.76
CA ASN A 102 10.30 -8.15 -4.28
C ASN A 102 9.52 -8.26 -2.97
N ILE A 103 8.24 -8.58 -3.07
CA ILE A 103 7.30 -8.50 -1.96
C ILE A 103 6.75 -9.88 -1.59
N THR A 104 6.73 -10.17 -0.29
CA THR A 104 5.96 -11.26 0.29
C THR A 104 4.79 -10.71 1.08
N ILE A 105 3.56 -11.04 0.69
CA ILE A 105 2.34 -10.73 1.45
C ILE A 105 1.93 -11.96 2.25
N VAL A 106 1.83 -11.79 3.57
CA VAL A 106 1.28 -12.79 4.48
C VAL A 106 -0.17 -12.42 4.77
N LEU A 107 -1.12 -13.18 4.25
CA LEU A 107 -2.56 -12.89 4.38
C LEU A 107 -3.06 -12.96 5.83
N ASN A 108 -2.51 -13.86 6.65
CA ASN A 108 -2.78 -13.93 8.10
C ASN A 108 -4.28 -14.01 8.45
N GLY A 109 -5.03 -14.78 7.69
CA GLY A 109 -6.48 -14.94 7.85
C GLY A 109 -7.30 -13.73 7.41
N LYS A 110 -6.70 -12.73 6.74
CA LYS A 110 -7.35 -11.49 6.32
C LYS A 110 -7.75 -11.54 4.85
N LYS A 111 -8.60 -10.59 4.48
CA LYS A 111 -9.14 -10.45 3.13
C LYS A 111 -8.60 -9.18 2.46
N ILE A 112 -8.23 -9.30 1.18
CA ILE A 112 -8.00 -8.15 0.31
C ILE A 112 -9.10 -8.14 -0.74
N THR A 113 -9.80 -7.02 -0.89
CA THR A 113 -10.88 -6.85 -1.88
C THR A 113 -10.67 -5.63 -2.75
N ASN A 114 -11.22 -5.66 -3.96
CA ASN A 114 -11.30 -4.48 -4.81
C ASN A 114 -12.61 -4.47 -5.62
N SER A 115 -13.22 -3.29 -5.69
CA SER A 115 -14.47 -3.04 -6.42
C SER A 115 -14.30 -2.14 -7.65
N VAL A 116 -13.06 -1.81 -8.03
CA VAL A 116 -12.78 -0.89 -9.14
C VAL A 116 -11.88 -1.54 -10.19
N GLY A 117 -10.70 -2.01 -9.78
CA GLY A 117 -9.69 -2.61 -10.65
C GLY A 117 -9.44 -4.08 -10.33
N HIS A 118 -8.34 -4.64 -10.82
CA HIS A 118 -7.83 -5.92 -10.33
C HIS A 118 -7.45 -5.78 -8.86
N THR A 119 -7.67 -6.81 -8.04
CA THR A 119 -7.36 -6.69 -6.60
C THR A 119 -5.87 -6.60 -6.36
N ILE A 120 -5.09 -7.47 -7.00
CA ILE A 120 -3.63 -7.38 -7.00
C ILE A 120 -3.15 -7.35 -8.46
N MET A 121 -2.38 -6.32 -8.81
CA MET A 121 -1.62 -6.25 -10.05
C MET A 121 -0.14 -6.44 -9.74
N ASN A 122 0.44 -7.53 -10.21
CA ASN A 122 1.85 -7.81 -10.01
C ASN A 122 2.65 -7.56 -11.29
N ASN A 123 3.56 -6.57 -11.24
CA ASN A 123 4.54 -6.34 -12.31
C ASN A 123 5.94 -6.84 -11.91
N GLY A 124 6.21 -7.00 -10.60
CA GLY A 124 7.50 -7.41 -10.03
C GLY A 124 7.56 -8.88 -9.60
N THR A 125 8.19 -9.12 -8.48
CA THR A 125 8.27 -10.43 -7.81
C THR A 125 7.36 -10.42 -6.59
N LEU A 126 6.39 -11.32 -6.56
CA LEU A 126 5.39 -11.42 -5.50
C LEU A 126 5.32 -12.85 -4.96
N THR A 127 5.33 -12.97 -3.64
CA THR A 127 4.94 -14.20 -2.94
C THR A 127 3.70 -13.93 -2.10
N ILE A 128 2.66 -14.75 -2.23
CA ILE A 128 1.48 -14.71 -1.35
C ILE A 128 1.47 -15.98 -0.53
N LYS A 129 1.32 -15.85 0.80
CA LYS A 129 1.33 -16.99 1.71
C LYS A 129 0.38 -16.85 2.89
N GLY A 130 0.06 -18.00 3.49
CA GLY A 130 -0.82 -18.10 4.64
C GLY A 130 -2.31 -18.14 4.27
N GLU A 131 -3.13 -18.42 5.26
CA GLU A 131 -4.58 -18.40 5.12
C GLU A 131 -5.09 -16.97 4.90
N GLY A 132 -6.21 -16.85 4.18
CA GLY A 132 -6.84 -15.59 3.86
C GLY A 132 -7.39 -15.57 2.44
N THR A 133 -7.95 -14.46 2.02
CA THR A 133 -8.64 -14.37 0.72
C THR A 133 -8.19 -13.14 -0.06
N VAL A 134 -7.95 -13.32 -1.35
CA VAL A 134 -7.83 -12.24 -2.33
C VAL A 134 -9.05 -12.33 -3.24
N ASP A 135 -9.94 -11.36 -3.14
CA ASP A 135 -11.24 -11.38 -3.80
C ASP A 135 -11.44 -10.14 -4.68
N ASN A 136 -11.92 -10.34 -5.86
CA ASN A 136 -12.38 -9.24 -6.71
C ASN A 136 -13.90 -9.16 -6.70
N ILE A 137 -14.42 -7.98 -6.39
CA ILE A 137 -15.86 -7.73 -6.29
C ILE A 137 -16.34 -6.78 -7.39
N THR A 138 -15.67 -6.77 -8.55
CA THR A 138 -16.13 -6.04 -9.72
C THR A 138 -16.12 -6.90 -10.96
N HIS A 139 -17.00 -6.61 -11.88
CA HIS A 139 -17.10 -7.32 -13.15
C HIS A 139 -15.83 -7.13 -14.01
N GLY A 140 -15.40 -8.20 -14.66
CA GLY A 140 -14.34 -8.18 -15.65
C GLY A 140 -12.92 -7.96 -15.10
N LYS A 141 -12.72 -8.03 -13.77
CA LYS A 141 -11.41 -7.88 -13.15
C LYS A 141 -11.01 -9.14 -12.38
N ALA A 142 -9.71 -9.42 -12.32
CA ALA A 142 -9.16 -10.58 -11.63
C ALA A 142 -8.85 -10.28 -10.15
N ALA A 143 -8.89 -11.30 -9.31
CA ALA A 143 -8.31 -11.22 -7.97
C ALA A 143 -6.78 -11.02 -8.04
N LEU A 144 -6.13 -11.67 -9.00
CA LEU A 144 -4.71 -11.48 -9.27
C LEU A 144 -4.46 -11.35 -10.77
N TYR A 145 -3.90 -10.23 -11.20
CA TYR A 145 -3.34 -10.05 -12.53
C TYR A 145 -1.82 -10.04 -12.44
N ASN A 146 -1.20 -11.11 -12.92
CA ASN A 146 0.25 -11.26 -12.89
C ASN A 146 0.88 -10.97 -14.24
N LYS A 147 1.78 -9.99 -14.29
CA LYS A 147 2.65 -9.65 -15.42
C LYS A 147 4.11 -10.00 -15.13
N GLY A 148 4.49 -10.06 -13.85
CA GLY A 148 5.84 -10.38 -13.37
C GLY A 148 6.01 -11.84 -12.99
N THR A 149 6.63 -12.08 -11.85
CA THR A 149 6.83 -13.42 -11.28
C THR A 149 6.00 -13.55 -10.00
N VAL A 150 5.18 -14.59 -9.87
CA VAL A 150 4.41 -14.83 -8.65
C VAL A 150 4.55 -16.26 -8.15
N THR A 151 4.66 -16.39 -6.83
CA THR A 151 4.60 -17.68 -6.11
C THR A 151 3.45 -17.63 -5.12
N LEU A 152 2.52 -18.57 -5.24
CA LEU A 152 1.38 -18.73 -4.35
C LEU A 152 1.65 -19.91 -3.40
N ASN A 153 1.74 -19.63 -2.10
CA ASN A 153 2.03 -20.58 -1.02
C ASN A 153 0.87 -20.64 -0.01
N GLY A 154 -0.36 -20.43 -0.47
CA GLY A 154 -1.58 -20.45 0.33
C GLY A 154 -2.56 -19.38 -0.14
N GLY A 155 -3.68 -19.29 0.59
CA GLY A 155 -4.74 -18.35 0.33
C GLY A 155 -5.81 -18.84 -0.65
N THR A 156 -6.92 -18.16 -0.62
CA THR A 156 -8.06 -18.36 -1.52
C THR A 156 -8.16 -17.16 -2.46
N PHE A 157 -8.24 -17.41 -3.76
CA PHE A 157 -8.44 -16.41 -4.80
C PHE A 157 -9.85 -16.57 -5.34
N ASP A 158 -10.63 -15.48 -5.34
CA ASP A 158 -12.05 -15.51 -5.64
C ASP A 158 -12.52 -14.29 -6.45
N ARG A 159 -13.71 -14.40 -7.02
CA ARG A 159 -14.46 -13.34 -7.70
C ARG A 159 -15.93 -13.39 -7.27
N THR A 160 -16.18 -13.07 -6.01
CA THR A 160 -17.48 -13.31 -5.37
C THR A 160 -18.64 -12.47 -5.93
N GLN A 161 -18.35 -11.36 -6.65
CA GLN A 161 -19.37 -10.51 -7.28
C GLN A 161 -19.41 -10.67 -8.79
N GLU A 162 -18.63 -11.59 -9.35
CA GLU A 162 -18.73 -11.89 -10.77
C GLU A 162 -19.99 -12.73 -11.05
N ASN A 163 -20.78 -12.27 -12.01
CA ASN A 163 -22.04 -12.91 -12.39
C ASN A 163 -22.00 -13.54 -13.78
N GLY A 164 -20.80 -13.78 -14.29
CA GLY A 164 -20.62 -14.38 -15.62
C GLY A 164 -20.96 -13.46 -16.79
N GLN A 165 -21.20 -12.18 -16.56
CA GLN A 165 -21.44 -11.22 -17.64
C GLN A 165 -20.15 -10.98 -18.42
N SER A 166 -20.27 -10.94 -19.74
CA SER A 166 -19.18 -10.64 -20.64
C SER A 166 -19.08 -9.13 -20.85
N ASP A 167 -17.93 -8.56 -20.52
CA ASP A 167 -17.56 -7.20 -20.95
C ASP A 167 -16.32 -7.27 -21.81
N SER A 168 -16.47 -6.98 -23.11
CA SER A 168 -15.39 -7.03 -24.09
C SER A 168 -14.70 -5.70 -24.32
N SER A 169 -15.03 -4.67 -23.54
CA SER A 169 -14.68 -3.29 -23.88
C SER A 169 -13.23 -2.91 -23.56
N SER A 170 -12.47 -3.71 -22.79
CA SER A 170 -11.11 -3.39 -22.39
C SER A 170 -10.19 -4.59 -22.47
N GLY A 171 -9.01 -4.42 -23.05
CA GLY A 171 -7.96 -5.44 -23.09
C GLY A 171 -7.43 -5.88 -21.73
N ASP A 172 -7.70 -5.12 -20.68
CA ASP A 172 -7.33 -5.44 -19.30
C ASP A 172 -8.41 -6.23 -18.54
N ASN A 173 -9.57 -6.46 -19.15
CA ASN A 173 -10.59 -7.27 -18.53
C ASN A 173 -10.15 -8.73 -18.37
N SER A 174 -10.68 -9.39 -17.36
CA SER A 174 -10.43 -10.80 -17.05
C SER A 174 -11.73 -11.52 -16.78
N TYR A 175 -11.90 -12.64 -17.44
CA TYR A 175 -12.92 -13.63 -17.13
C TYR A 175 -12.41 -14.70 -16.15
N TYR A 176 -11.18 -14.56 -15.71
CA TYR A 176 -10.51 -15.51 -14.85
C TYR A 176 -10.25 -14.92 -13.48
N THR A 177 -10.38 -15.71 -12.45
CA THR A 177 -10.01 -15.32 -11.08
C THR A 177 -8.54 -14.93 -11.00
N ILE A 178 -7.68 -15.66 -11.69
CA ILE A 178 -6.27 -15.32 -11.86
C ILE A 178 -5.97 -15.12 -13.35
N LYS A 179 -5.55 -13.92 -13.75
CA LYS A 179 -5.02 -13.62 -15.08
C LYS A 179 -3.50 -13.64 -15.01
N ASN A 180 -2.88 -14.63 -15.66
CA ASN A 180 -1.42 -14.74 -15.69
C ASN A 180 -0.88 -14.59 -17.11
N VAL A 181 0.00 -13.60 -17.29
CA VAL A 181 0.79 -13.39 -18.52
C VAL A 181 2.29 -13.42 -18.27
N GLY A 182 2.71 -13.55 -17.00
CA GLY A 182 4.08 -13.69 -16.54
C GLY A 182 4.44 -15.12 -16.10
N LYS A 183 5.31 -15.23 -15.11
CA LYS A 183 5.66 -16.50 -14.48
C LYS A 183 4.81 -16.75 -13.24
N MET A 184 4.31 -17.97 -13.06
CA MET A 184 3.50 -18.34 -11.91
C MET A 184 3.86 -19.73 -11.40
N THR A 185 4.01 -19.83 -10.08
CA THR A 185 4.09 -21.09 -9.34
C THR A 185 2.94 -21.14 -8.35
N ILE A 186 2.18 -22.24 -8.37
CA ILE A 186 1.09 -22.49 -7.42
C ILE A 186 1.46 -23.74 -6.64
N ASN A 187 1.61 -23.61 -5.33
CA ASN A 187 1.94 -24.69 -4.43
C ASN A 187 0.68 -25.23 -3.73
N GLU A 188 0.85 -26.30 -2.96
CA GLU A 188 -0.24 -26.88 -2.18
C GLU A 188 -0.87 -25.88 -1.21
N GLY A 189 -2.17 -26.03 -0.94
CA GLY A 189 -2.92 -25.16 -0.03
C GLY A 189 -3.44 -23.86 -0.66
N VAL A 190 -3.27 -23.67 -1.98
CA VAL A 190 -3.88 -22.57 -2.72
C VAL A 190 -5.24 -23.01 -3.25
N ASN A 191 -6.28 -22.22 -3.00
CA ASN A 191 -7.60 -22.41 -3.56
C ASN A 191 -7.87 -21.32 -4.61
N VAL A 192 -8.31 -21.72 -5.79
CA VAL A 192 -8.76 -20.79 -6.83
C VAL A 192 -10.21 -21.12 -7.14
N LEU A 193 -11.10 -20.19 -6.78
CA LEU A 193 -12.53 -20.36 -6.98
C LEU A 193 -12.94 -19.70 -8.31
N THR A 194 -13.98 -20.21 -8.90
CA THR A 194 -14.62 -19.63 -10.09
C THR A 194 -15.96 -19.06 -9.67
N ALA A 195 -16.33 -17.91 -10.26
CA ALA A 195 -17.71 -17.43 -10.15
C ALA A 195 -18.66 -18.49 -10.71
N GLU A 196 -19.73 -18.79 -9.96
CA GLU A 196 -20.84 -19.66 -10.38
C GLU A 196 -21.93 -18.85 -11.09
#